data_04924d02457d88c23c7d9ba7446f5533
#
_entry.id   04924d02457d88c23c7d9ba7446f5533
#
_cell.length_a   1.000
_cell.length_b   1.000
_cell.length_c   1.000
_cell.angle_alpha   90.00
_cell.angle_beta   90.00
_cell.angle_gamma   90.00
#
_symmetry.space_group_name_H-M   'P 1'
#
loop_
_entity.id
_entity.type
_entity.pdbx_description
1 polymer ?
#
loop_
_entity_poly.entity_id
_entity_poly.type
_entity_poly.pdbx_seq_one_letter_code
_entity_poly.pdbx_strand_id
1 'polypeptide(L)'
;MDTYDGGIEREYRKRKKTPPLMALSMGLLGLNALFQLHRQHTTPPWVPASIAACYLLGAARMVVYMRRGRTLIGARGITARRALTERSRAWHEIYDIRAEPVPNAAKSARKWFTFLYDTEGRRFVLPHMDDWQLDDVPAEVAALREAAARHRGAAWDRRPEVEARIRRRAGHRKAWERAFTGGVIALVCGFLLWVVLLFTKDHPPTFLPFLWLPLGTFAVLAALLHWRWESQVPRELRQP
;
A
#
# COMPACT_ATOMS: atom_id res chain seq x y z
N MET A 1 -24.47 6.81 -15.72
CA MET A 1 -24.65 5.95 -14.50
C MET A 1 -25.02 4.58 -15.01
N ASP A 2 -24.02 3.90 -15.60
CA ASP A 2 -24.22 2.65 -16.29
C ASP A 2 -24.35 1.52 -15.26
N THR A 3 -25.54 0.97 -15.24
CA THR A 3 -25.91 -0.20 -14.45
C THR A 3 -25.09 -1.37 -14.99
N TYR A 4 -24.05 -1.78 -14.23
CA TYR A 4 -23.27 -2.99 -14.48
C TYR A 4 -24.14 -4.22 -14.20
N ASP A 5 -25.00 -4.55 -15.14
CA ASP A 5 -25.85 -5.74 -15.12
C ASP A 5 -25.22 -6.90 -15.93
N GLY A 6 -23.90 -7.00 -15.85
CA GLY A 6 -23.16 -8.18 -16.30
C GLY A 6 -23.01 -9.11 -15.10
N GLY A 7 -23.73 -10.25 -15.11
CA GLY A 7 -23.84 -11.19 -14.01
C GLY A 7 -22.59 -11.29 -13.14
N ILE A 8 -22.72 -10.82 -11.89
CA ILE A 8 -21.65 -10.92 -10.90
C ILE A 8 -21.59 -12.39 -10.48
N GLU A 9 -20.49 -13.06 -10.82
CA GLU A 9 -20.29 -14.48 -10.48
C GLU A 9 -19.80 -14.63 -9.03
N ARG A 10 -18.94 -13.71 -8.58
CA ARG A 10 -18.38 -13.73 -7.22
C ARG A 10 -18.13 -12.30 -6.70
N GLU A 11 -18.40 -12.09 -5.40
CA GLU A 11 -18.12 -10.84 -4.70
C GLU A 11 -17.28 -11.12 -3.45
N TYR A 12 -16.13 -10.44 -3.35
CA TYR A 12 -15.29 -10.44 -2.16
C TYR A 12 -15.45 -9.11 -1.44
N ARG A 13 -16.00 -9.18 -0.24
CA ARG A 13 -16.19 -8.03 0.65
C ARG A 13 -15.72 -8.36 2.06
N LYS A 14 -15.56 -7.35 2.88
CA LYS A 14 -15.17 -7.51 4.26
C LYS A 14 -16.20 -8.39 5.01
N ARG A 15 -15.80 -9.58 5.40
CA ARG A 15 -16.61 -10.52 6.19
C ARG A 15 -16.26 -10.45 7.68
N LYS A 16 -14.97 -10.48 8.04
CA LYS A 16 -14.50 -10.47 9.42
C LYS A 16 -14.44 -9.03 9.94
N LYS A 17 -15.03 -8.80 11.12
CA LYS A 17 -14.99 -7.48 11.77
C LYS A 17 -13.56 -7.18 12.20
N THR A 18 -13.07 -5.96 11.94
CA THR A 18 -11.81 -5.50 12.52
C THR A 18 -11.96 -5.49 14.04
N PRO A 19 -10.98 -5.97 14.82
CA PRO A 19 -11.06 -5.89 16.26
C PRO A 19 -11.31 -4.44 16.69
N PRO A 20 -12.39 -4.15 17.44
CA PRO A 20 -12.72 -2.79 17.85
C PRO A 20 -11.59 -2.15 18.67
N LEU A 21 -10.83 -2.98 19.38
CA LEU A 21 -9.67 -2.56 20.18
C LEU A 21 -8.59 -1.88 19.33
N MET A 22 -8.32 -2.38 18.12
CA MET A 22 -7.32 -1.80 17.23
C MET A 22 -7.75 -0.42 16.68
N ALA A 23 -9.04 -0.26 16.37
CA ALA A 23 -9.58 1.03 15.95
C ALA A 23 -9.59 2.04 17.11
N LEU A 24 -9.93 1.56 18.31
CA LEU A 24 -9.95 2.37 19.54
C LEU A 24 -8.53 2.82 19.93
N SER A 25 -7.54 1.91 19.90
CA SER A 25 -6.15 2.26 20.24
C SER A 25 -5.55 3.28 19.28
N MET A 26 -5.79 3.15 17.98
CA MET A 26 -5.37 4.17 17.01
C MET A 26 -6.06 5.50 17.26
N GLY A 27 -7.36 5.49 17.57
CA GLY A 27 -8.11 6.70 17.91
C GLY A 27 -7.54 7.41 19.14
N LEU A 28 -7.28 6.67 20.22
CA LEU A 28 -6.72 7.19 21.46
C LEU A 28 -5.30 7.75 21.28
N LEU A 29 -4.45 7.06 20.51
CA LEU A 29 -3.10 7.55 20.20
C LEU A 29 -3.15 8.85 19.41
N GLY A 30 -4.02 8.95 18.41
CA GLY A 30 -4.21 10.18 17.64
C GLY A 30 -4.72 11.34 18.52
N LEU A 31 -5.71 11.09 19.36
CA LEU A 31 -6.27 12.07 20.27
C LEU A 31 -5.24 12.55 21.30
N ASN A 32 -4.44 11.64 21.87
CA ASN A 32 -3.37 11.98 22.79
C ASN A 32 -2.28 12.83 22.12
N ALA A 33 -1.86 12.49 20.90
CA ALA A 33 -0.89 13.27 20.16
C ALA A 33 -1.40 14.69 19.88
N LEU A 34 -2.67 14.85 19.49
CA LEU A 34 -3.30 16.15 19.27
C LEU A 34 -3.39 16.98 20.57
N PHE A 35 -3.74 16.32 21.68
CA PHE A 35 -3.82 16.98 22.99
C PHE A 35 -2.46 17.46 23.47
N GLN A 36 -1.40 16.68 23.29
CA GLN A 36 -0.04 17.08 23.62
C GLN A 36 0.45 18.24 22.74
N LEU A 37 0.17 18.22 21.44
CA LEU A 37 0.51 19.33 20.56
C LEU A 37 -0.21 20.63 20.93
N HIS A 38 -1.48 20.52 21.32
CA HIS A 38 -2.27 21.69 21.74
C HIS A 38 -1.75 22.33 23.03
N ARG A 39 -1.18 21.54 23.94
CA ARG A 39 -0.55 22.04 25.18
C ARG A 39 0.77 22.80 24.97
N GLN A 40 1.42 22.60 23.83
CA GLN A 40 2.66 23.33 23.51
C GLN A 40 2.34 24.71 22.97
N HIS A 41 2.31 25.73 23.86
CA HIS A 41 2.03 27.13 23.51
C HIS A 41 3.03 27.77 22.53
N THR A 42 4.15 27.09 22.24
CA THR A 42 5.20 27.54 21.30
C THR A 42 4.92 27.17 19.84
N THR A 43 3.96 26.29 19.57
CA THR A 43 3.63 25.87 18.20
C THR A 43 2.55 26.77 17.59
N PRO A 44 2.73 27.24 16.35
CA PRO A 44 1.68 27.98 15.64
C PRO A 44 0.39 27.16 15.56
N PRO A 45 -0.81 27.76 15.73
CA PRO A 45 -2.07 27.02 15.83
C PRO A 45 -2.45 26.23 14.57
N TRP A 46 -1.91 26.61 13.41
CA TRP A 46 -2.13 25.89 12.17
C TRP A 46 -1.45 24.51 12.12
N VAL A 47 -0.37 24.29 12.89
CA VAL A 47 0.36 23.01 12.91
C VAL A 47 -0.50 21.88 13.50
N PRO A 48 -1.02 21.99 14.74
CA PRO A 48 -1.91 20.97 15.29
C PRO A 48 -3.19 20.82 14.46
N ALA A 49 -3.72 21.91 13.90
CA ALA A 49 -4.89 21.86 13.03
C ALA A 49 -4.62 21.05 11.73
N SER A 50 -3.46 21.24 11.10
CA SER A 50 -3.06 20.49 9.91
C SER A 50 -2.87 19.00 10.20
N ILE A 51 -2.23 18.65 11.31
CA ILE A 51 -2.05 17.26 11.74
C ILE A 51 -3.39 16.61 12.03
N ALA A 52 -4.29 17.30 12.73
CA ALA A 52 -5.64 16.84 12.99
C ALA A 52 -6.42 16.57 11.69
N ALA A 53 -6.37 17.52 10.75
CA ALA A 53 -7.02 17.39 9.45
C ALA A 53 -6.48 16.17 8.66
N CYS A 54 -5.17 15.99 8.59
CA CYS A 54 -4.55 14.84 7.94
C CYS A 54 -4.96 13.52 8.59
N TYR A 55 -5.01 13.48 9.93
CA TYR A 55 -5.44 12.31 10.68
C TYR A 55 -6.90 11.97 10.42
N LEU A 56 -7.80 12.96 10.48
CA LEU A 56 -9.24 12.78 10.21
C LEU A 56 -9.51 12.34 8.77
N LEU A 57 -8.80 12.93 7.79
CA LEU A 57 -8.89 12.53 6.39
C LEU A 57 -8.40 11.09 6.19
N GLY A 58 -7.30 10.71 6.83
CA GLY A 58 -6.79 9.35 6.82
C GLY A 58 -7.78 8.34 7.42
N ALA A 59 -8.35 8.68 8.58
CA ALA A 59 -9.36 7.87 9.26
C ALA A 59 -10.65 7.75 8.42
N ALA A 60 -11.16 8.84 7.89
CA ALA A 60 -12.33 8.86 7.01
C ALA A 60 -12.10 8.01 5.76
N ARG A 61 -10.94 8.14 5.11
CA ARG A 61 -10.54 7.31 3.98
C ARG A 61 -10.50 5.83 4.33
N MET A 62 -9.98 5.49 5.51
CA MET A 62 -9.92 4.10 5.99
C MET A 62 -11.32 3.54 6.24
N VAL A 63 -12.22 4.30 6.86
CA VAL A 63 -13.63 3.91 7.08
C VAL A 63 -14.33 3.68 5.75
N VAL A 64 -14.16 4.60 4.78
CA VAL A 64 -14.74 4.46 3.44
C VAL A 64 -14.17 3.24 2.72
N TYR A 65 -12.86 2.99 2.82
CA TYR A 65 -12.23 1.78 2.28
C TYR A 65 -12.81 0.51 2.89
N MET A 66 -12.99 0.48 4.22
CA MET A 66 -13.57 -0.67 4.91
C MET A 66 -15.03 -0.93 4.54
N ARG A 67 -15.80 0.11 4.24
CA ARG A 67 -17.23 0.01 3.87
C ARG A 67 -17.44 -0.26 2.39
N ARG A 68 -16.68 0.40 1.52
CA ARG A 68 -16.87 0.36 0.05
C ARG A 68 -15.90 -0.57 -0.65
N GLY A 69 -14.79 -0.95 0.00
CA GLY A 69 -13.81 -1.86 -0.58
C GLY A 69 -14.47 -3.19 -0.92
N ARG A 70 -14.36 -3.61 -2.18
CA ARG A 70 -14.82 -4.92 -2.65
C ARG A 70 -14.15 -5.29 -3.96
N THR A 71 -14.04 -6.58 -4.20
CA THR A 71 -13.63 -7.13 -5.48
C THR A 71 -14.81 -7.86 -6.10
N LEU A 72 -15.20 -7.46 -7.30
CA LEU A 72 -16.29 -8.04 -8.06
C LEU A 72 -15.70 -8.80 -9.25
N ILE A 73 -16.15 -10.01 -9.43
CA ILE A 73 -15.78 -10.88 -10.55
C ILE A 73 -17.04 -11.17 -11.35
N GLY A 74 -16.98 -10.87 -12.61
CA GLY A 74 -18.10 -11.09 -13.52
C GLY A 74 -17.63 -11.59 -14.89
N ALA A 75 -18.58 -11.87 -15.76
CA ALA A 75 -18.32 -12.38 -17.10
C ALA A 75 -17.38 -11.50 -17.94
N ARG A 76 -17.36 -10.18 -17.71
CA ARG A 76 -16.53 -9.24 -18.47
C ARG A 76 -15.13 -9.08 -17.92
N GLY A 77 -14.88 -9.37 -16.63
CA GLY A 77 -13.59 -9.15 -15.98
C GLY A 77 -13.68 -8.97 -14.49
N ILE A 78 -12.63 -8.37 -13.93
CA ILE A 78 -12.48 -8.12 -12.48
C ILE A 78 -12.55 -6.61 -12.21
N THR A 79 -13.40 -6.21 -11.27
CA THR A 79 -13.54 -4.84 -10.82
C THR A 79 -13.11 -4.74 -9.35
N ALA A 80 -12.08 -3.93 -9.09
CA ALA A 80 -11.59 -3.63 -7.76
C ALA A 80 -12.10 -2.26 -7.32
N ARG A 81 -13.05 -2.24 -6.37
CA ARG A 81 -13.53 -1.02 -5.72
C ARG A 81 -12.72 -0.73 -4.47
N ARG A 82 -12.19 0.47 -4.37
CA ARG A 82 -11.49 0.99 -3.19
C ARG A 82 -12.31 2.12 -2.56
N ALA A 83 -11.73 2.84 -1.60
CA ALA A 83 -12.41 3.95 -0.93
C ALA A 83 -13.01 4.99 -1.91
N LEU A 84 -12.19 5.49 -2.84
CA LEU A 84 -12.53 6.60 -3.74
C LEU A 84 -12.32 6.25 -5.22
N THR A 85 -11.78 5.08 -5.51
CA THR A 85 -11.43 4.68 -6.88
C THR A 85 -12.02 3.32 -7.20
N GLU A 86 -12.52 3.18 -8.40
CA GLU A 86 -12.94 1.92 -8.98
C GLU A 86 -12.07 1.65 -10.21
N ARG A 87 -11.57 0.44 -10.31
CA ARG A 87 -10.74 0.01 -11.44
C ARG A 87 -11.24 -1.32 -11.94
N SER A 88 -11.66 -1.33 -13.19
CA SER A 88 -12.07 -2.55 -13.89
C SER A 88 -10.98 -2.99 -14.87
N ARG A 89 -10.85 -4.29 -15.05
CA ARG A 89 -10.00 -4.91 -16.05
C ARG A 89 -10.77 -6.05 -16.73
N ALA A 90 -10.84 -5.98 -18.05
CA ALA A 90 -11.42 -7.05 -18.83
C ALA A 90 -10.52 -8.28 -18.79
N TRP A 91 -11.08 -9.48 -18.97
CA TRP A 91 -10.32 -10.72 -18.89
C TRP A 91 -9.12 -10.78 -19.85
N HIS A 92 -9.23 -10.19 -21.04
CA HIS A 92 -8.13 -10.14 -22.01
C HIS A 92 -6.99 -9.18 -21.60
N GLU A 93 -7.28 -8.20 -20.75
CA GLU A 93 -6.26 -7.27 -20.20
C GLU A 93 -5.52 -7.87 -18.98
N ILE A 94 -6.09 -8.92 -18.37
CA ILE A 94 -5.52 -9.55 -17.18
C ILE A 94 -4.45 -10.55 -17.64
N TYR A 95 -3.21 -10.28 -17.25
CA TYR A 95 -2.12 -11.21 -17.50
C TYR A 95 -2.11 -12.36 -16.49
N ASP A 96 -2.09 -12.04 -15.19
CA ASP A 96 -2.03 -13.04 -14.12
C ASP A 96 -2.64 -12.51 -12.81
N ILE A 97 -3.06 -13.45 -11.95
CA ILE A 97 -3.52 -13.17 -10.59
C ILE A 97 -2.62 -13.93 -9.63
N ARG A 98 -1.96 -13.23 -8.68
CA ARG A 98 -0.98 -13.83 -7.77
C ARG A 98 -1.31 -13.54 -6.32
N ALA A 99 -1.24 -14.57 -5.50
CA ALA A 99 -1.12 -14.41 -4.05
C ALA A 99 0.37 -14.23 -3.71
N GLU A 100 0.71 -13.11 -3.09
CA GLU A 100 2.08 -12.81 -2.69
C GLU A 100 2.17 -12.75 -1.16
N PRO A 101 3.14 -13.46 -0.55
CA PRO A 101 3.37 -13.37 0.88
C PRO A 101 3.96 -12.01 1.25
N VAL A 102 3.55 -11.49 2.40
CA VAL A 102 4.15 -10.29 2.99
C VAL A 102 5.45 -10.68 3.68
N PRO A 103 6.60 -10.18 3.23
CA PRO A 103 7.87 -10.46 3.89
C PRO A 103 7.85 -9.97 5.33
N ASN A 104 8.32 -10.79 6.27
CA ASN A 104 8.44 -10.45 7.70
C ASN A 104 7.11 -10.02 8.36
N ALA A 105 5.98 -10.52 7.88
CA ALA A 105 4.70 -10.24 8.50
C ALA A 105 4.69 -10.74 9.96
N ALA A 106 4.31 -9.87 10.90
CA ALA A 106 4.09 -10.27 12.28
C ALA A 106 3.00 -11.35 12.35
N LYS A 107 3.01 -12.21 13.38
CA LYS A 107 2.04 -13.31 13.54
C LYS A 107 0.58 -12.84 13.47
N SER A 108 0.29 -11.64 13.93
CA SER A 108 -1.03 -11.00 13.94
C SER A 108 -1.33 -10.17 12.68
N ALA A 109 -0.36 -10.00 11.76
CA ALA A 109 -0.54 -9.23 10.54
C ALA A 109 -1.01 -10.13 9.38
N ARG A 110 -1.48 -9.49 8.31
CA ARG A 110 -1.80 -10.19 7.07
C ARG A 110 -0.56 -10.81 6.48
N LYS A 111 -0.64 -12.09 6.14
CA LYS A 111 0.46 -12.85 5.56
C LYS A 111 0.42 -12.89 4.04
N TRP A 112 -0.78 -12.74 3.45
CA TRP A 112 -1.00 -12.85 2.02
C TRP A 112 -1.81 -11.67 1.50
N PHE A 113 -1.41 -11.16 0.34
CA PHE A 113 -2.19 -10.24 -0.47
C PHE A 113 -2.37 -10.79 -1.88
N THR A 114 -3.55 -10.61 -2.43
CA THR A 114 -3.82 -10.97 -3.82
C THR A 114 -3.66 -9.75 -4.72
N PHE A 115 -2.92 -9.97 -5.80
CA PHE A 115 -2.65 -8.96 -6.81
C PHE A 115 -3.09 -9.44 -8.19
N LEU A 116 -3.65 -8.52 -8.94
CA LEU A 116 -3.90 -8.67 -10.36
C LEU A 116 -2.78 -7.94 -11.12
N TYR A 117 -2.23 -8.59 -12.12
CA TYR A 117 -1.27 -8.05 -13.06
C TYR A 117 -1.93 -7.92 -14.44
N ASP A 118 -1.84 -6.73 -15.03
CA ASP A 118 -2.31 -6.53 -16.40
C ASP A 118 -1.21 -6.86 -17.43
N THR A 119 -1.57 -6.86 -18.71
CA THR A 119 -0.65 -7.11 -19.84
C THR A 119 0.47 -6.07 -19.95
N GLU A 120 0.31 -4.89 -19.34
CA GLU A 120 1.36 -3.89 -19.25
C GLU A 120 2.29 -4.09 -18.04
N GLY A 121 2.05 -5.11 -17.21
CA GLY A 121 2.79 -5.38 -15.98
C GLY A 121 2.46 -4.44 -14.83
N ARG A 122 1.32 -3.71 -14.88
CA ARG A 122 0.83 -2.92 -13.75
C ARG A 122 0.20 -3.84 -12.72
N ARG A 123 0.41 -3.53 -11.46
CA ARG A 123 -0.08 -4.31 -10.33
C ARG A 123 -1.25 -3.60 -9.64
N PHE A 124 -2.31 -4.34 -9.41
CA PHE A 124 -3.50 -3.89 -8.68
C PHE A 124 -3.75 -4.80 -7.50
N VAL A 125 -3.92 -4.22 -6.31
CA VAL A 125 -4.34 -4.99 -5.13
C VAL A 125 -5.83 -5.28 -5.26
N LEU A 126 -6.23 -6.52 -5.05
CA LEU A 126 -7.61 -6.95 -4.97
C LEU A 126 -8.09 -6.81 -3.51
N PRO A 127 -9.03 -5.87 -3.22
CA PRO A 127 -9.54 -5.68 -1.87
C PRO A 127 -10.21 -6.93 -1.32
N HIS A 128 -9.97 -7.21 -0.04
CA HIS A 128 -10.60 -8.33 0.69
C HIS A 128 -10.32 -9.74 0.15
N MET A 129 -9.26 -9.88 -0.66
CA MET A 129 -8.71 -11.17 -1.06
C MET A 129 -7.37 -11.41 -0.35
N ASP A 130 -7.45 -11.51 0.97
CA ASP A 130 -6.34 -11.72 1.88
C ASP A 130 -6.68 -12.83 2.90
N ASP A 131 -5.67 -13.30 3.64
CA ASP A 131 -5.81 -14.36 4.64
C ASP A 131 -6.64 -13.97 5.88
N TRP A 132 -7.02 -12.70 6.02
CA TRP A 132 -7.99 -12.28 7.03
C TRP A 132 -9.44 -12.54 6.62
N GLN A 133 -9.70 -12.61 5.32
CA GLN A 133 -11.05 -12.75 4.78
C GLN A 133 -11.29 -14.15 4.19
N LEU A 134 -10.24 -14.80 3.70
CA LEU A 134 -10.25 -16.10 3.06
C LEU A 134 -9.46 -17.08 3.92
N ASP A 135 -9.94 -18.30 4.00
CA ASP A 135 -9.28 -19.37 4.75
C ASP A 135 -8.10 -19.97 3.95
N ASP A 136 -8.22 -20.04 2.61
CA ASP A 136 -7.17 -20.48 1.70
C ASP A 136 -7.06 -19.52 0.50
N VAL A 137 -6.13 -18.57 0.58
CA VAL A 137 -5.89 -17.58 -0.49
C VAL A 137 -5.31 -18.22 -1.75
N PRO A 138 -4.32 -19.14 -1.69
CA PRO A 138 -3.81 -19.85 -2.86
C PRO A 138 -4.87 -20.62 -3.63
N ALA A 139 -5.74 -21.37 -2.95
CA ALA A 139 -6.82 -22.13 -3.59
C ALA A 139 -7.80 -21.20 -4.31
N GLU A 140 -8.17 -20.08 -3.67
CA GLU A 140 -9.08 -19.11 -4.28
C GLU A 140 -8.45 -18.42 -5.50
N VAL A 141 -7.15 -18.11 -5.45
CA VAL A 141 -6.42 -17.56 -6.61
C VAL A 141 -6.34 -18.57 -7.76
N ALA A 142 -6.16 -19.87 -7.45
CA ALA A 142 -6.20 -20.92 -8.46
C ALA A 142 -7.57 -20.99 -9.16
N ALA A 143 -8.66 -20.97 -8.37
CA ALA A 143 -10.03 -20.95 -8.91
C ALA A 143 -10.29 -19.71 -9.79
N LEU A 144 -9.73 -18.54 -9.44
CA LEU A 144 -9.82 -17.34 -10.27
C LEU A 144 -9.02 -17.43 -11.56
N ARG A 145 -7.86 -18.07 -11.55
CA ARG A 145 -7.08 -18.33 -12.77
C ARG A 145 -7.83 -19.25 -13.72
N GLU A 146 -8.51 -20.26 -13.19
CA GLU A 146 -9.38 -21.14 -14.01
C GLU A 146 -10.56 -20.36 -14.61
N ALA A 147 -11.22 -19.51 -13.82
CA ALA A 147 -12.27 -18.63 -14.33
C ALA A 147 -11.73 -17.72 -15.45
N ALA A 148 -10.57 -17.10 -15.23
CA ALA A 148 -9.91 -16.28 -16.23
C ALA A 148 -9.58 -17.07 -17.52
N ALA A 149 -9.14 -18.31 -17.42
CA ALA A 149 -8.87 -19.18 -18.57
C ALA A 149 -10.15 -19.49 -19.34
N ARG A 150 -11.24 -19.82 -18.63
CA ARG A 150 -12.56 -20.06 -19.26
C ARG A 150 -13.06 -18.86 -20.04
N HIS A 151 -13.02 -17.68 -19.43
CA HIS A 151 -13.52 -16.44 -20.07
C HIS A 151 -12.65 -15.92 -21.20
N ARG A 152 -11.34 -16.23 -21.19
CA ARG A 152 -10.43 -15.89 -22.29
C ARG A 152 -10.49 -16.87 -23.45
N GLY A 153 -11.02 -18.06 -23.25
CA GLY A 153 -11.00 -19.13 -24.24
C GLY A 153 -9.60 -19.66 -24.55
N ALA A 154 -8.58 -19.28 -23.76
CA ALA A 154 -7.21 -19.69 -23.93
C ALA A 154 -6.54 -19.96 -22.57
N ALA A 155 -5.72 -20.99 -22.51
CA ALA A 155 -4.88 -21.27 -21.35
C ALA A 155 -3.92 -20.10 -21.10
N TRP A 156 -3.54 -19.94 -19.85
CA TRP A 156 -2.53 -18.94 -19.48
C TRP A 156 -1.19 -19.29 -20.13
N ASP A 157 -0.62 -18.31 -20.82
CA ASP A 157 0.70 -18.44 -21.43
C ASP A 157 1.67 -17.45 -20.80
N ARG A 158 2.89 -17.93 -20.50
CA ARG A 158 3.93 -17.12 -19.87
C ARG A 158 4.60 -16.25 -20.93
N ARG A 159 4.39 -14.92 -20.81
CA ARG A 159 4.99 -13.92 -21.70
C ARG A 159 6.22 -13.32 -21.02
N PRO A 160 7.44 -13.63 -21.49
CA PRO A 160 8.68 -13.17 -20.86
C PRO A 160 8.79 -11.64 -20.81
N GLU A 161 8.24 -10.96 -21.80
CA GLU A 161 8.20 -9.50 -21.89
C GLU A 161 7.35 -8.86 -20.77
N VAL A 162 6.18 -9.45 -20.48
CA VAL A 162 5.31 -8.97 -19.41
C VAL A 162 5.95 -9.23 -18.06
N GLU A 163 6.56 -10.41 -17.87
CA GLU A 163 7.31 -10.74 -16.64
C GLU A 163 8.51 -9.80 -16.43
N ALA A 164 9.19 -9.40 -17.49
CA ALA A 164 10.26 -8.42 -17.40
C ALA A 164 9.76 -7.04 -16.94
N ARG A 165 8.60 -6.58 -17.48
CA ARG A 165 7.92 -5.34 -17.05
C ARG A 165 7.48 -5.41 -15.59
N ILE A 166 6.89 -6.52 -15.17
CA ILE A 166 6.48 -6.76 -13.77
C ILE A 166 7.71 -6.66 -12.84
N ARG A 167 8.81 -7.35 -13.18
CA ARG A 167 10.06 -7.32 -12.40
C ARG A 167 10.65 -5.92 -12.32
N ARG A 168 10.70 -5.18 -13.43
CA ARG A 168 11.18 -3.79 -13.45
C ARG A 168 10.39 -2.91 -12.50
N ARG A 169 9.04 -2.96 -12.59
CA ARG A 169 8.17 -2.16 -11.71
C ARG A 169 8.26 -2.58 -10.24
N ALA A 170 8.42 -3.89 -9.97
CA ALA A 170 8.62 -4.39 -8.62
C ALA A 170 9.93 -3.87 -8.00
N GLY A 171 11.01 -3.75 -8.79
CA GLY A 171 12.28 -3.19 -8.34
C GLY A 171 12.18 -1.72 -7.96
N HIS A 172 11.56 -0.89 -8.80
CA HIS A 172 11.31 0.52 -8.47
C HIS A 172 10.52 0.66 -7.16
N ARG A 173 9.46 -0.13 -6.98
CA ARG A 173 8.67 -0.10 -5.74
C ARG A 173 9.52 -0.48 -4.53
N LYS A 174 10.32 -1.55 -4.60
CA LYS A 174 11.23 -1.95 -3.51
C LYS A 174 12.25 -0.85 -3.18
N ALA A 175 12.74 -0.13 -4.18
CA ALA A 175 13.62 1.02 -3.97
C ALA A 175 12.92 2.11 -3.14
N TRP A 176 11.69 2.48 -3.49
CA TRP A 176 10.89 3.44 -2.75
C TRP A 176 10.55 2.98 -1.32
N GLU A 177 10.15 1.72 -1.15
CA GLU A 177 9.86 1.12 0.17
C GLU A 177 11.10 1.16 1.08
N ARG A 178 12.28 0.82 0.55
CA ARG A 178 13.55 0.88 1.30
C ARG A 178 13.97 2.30 1.64
N ALA A 179 13.80 3.24 0.70
CA ALA A 179 14.09 4.64 0.94
C ALA A 179 13.17 5.21 2.04
N PHE A 180 11.88 4.88 2.00
CA PHE A 180 10.91 5.26 3.03
C PHE A 180 11.29 4.67 4.40
N THR A 181 11.63 3.39 4.46
CA THR A 181 12.10 2.75 5.70
C THR A 181 13.35 3.44 6.25
N GLY A 182 14.32 3.78 5.39
CA GLY A 182 15.50 4.55 5.77
C GLY A 182 15.15 5.94 6.34
N GLY A 183 14.19 6.64 5.72
CA GLY A 183 13.68 7.91 6.22
C GLY A 183 13.02 7.80 7.60
N VAL A 184 12.24 6.74 7.82
CA VAL A 184 11.63 6.46 9.13
C VAL A 184 12.70 6.15 10.20
N ILE A 185 13.71 5.34 9.86
CA ILE A 185 14.83 5.05 10.78
C ILE A 185 15.57 6.36 11.11
N ALA A 186 15.84 7.20 10.12
CA ALA A 186 16.48 8.50 10.34
C ALA A 186 15.65 9.41 11.24
N LEU A 187 14.31 9.37 11.12
CA LEU A 187 13.40 10.10 12.02
C LEU A 187 13.50 9.61 13.45
N VAL A 188 13.53 8.29 13.66
CA VAL A 188 13.68 7.71 15.02
C VAL A 188 15.04 8.07 15.61
N CYS A 189 16.13 7.94 14.83
CA CYS A 189 17.47 8.35 15.28
C CYS A 189 17.55 9.84 15.57
N GLY A 190 16.92 10.68 14.75
CA GLY A 190 16.82 12.12 14.97
C GLY A 190 16.07 12.47 16.25
N PHE A 191 14.99 11.73 16.54
CA PHE A 191 14.26 11.86 17.79
C PHE A 191 15.11 11.51 19.01
N LEU A 192 15.82 10.38 18.97
CA LEU A 192 16.72 9.97 20.06
C LEU A 192 17.85 10.99 20.26
N LEU A 193 18.45 11.49 19.19
CA LEU A 193 19.46 12.54 19.25
C LEU A 193 18.88 13.81 19.87
N TRP A 194 17.70 14.22 19.48
CA TRP A 194 17.03 15.39 20.03
C TRP A 194 16.76 15.24 21.54
N VAL A 195 16.31 14.05 21.99
CA VAL A 195 16.15 13.74 23.41
C VAL A 195 17.48 13.91 24.17
N VAL A 196 18.60 13.43 23.63
CA VAL A 196 19.93 13.61 24.23
C VAL A 196 20.30 15.10 24.29
N LEU A 197 20.02 15.85 23.22
CA LEU A 197 20.31 17.29 23.15
C LEU A 197 19.49 18.11 24.16
N LEU A 198 18.30 17.66 24.56
CA LEU A 198 17.50 18.29 25.61
C LEU A 198 18.23 18.32 26.97
N PHE A 199 19.10 17.36 27.25
CA PHE A 199 19.89 17.33 28.49
C PHE A 199 21.19 18.12 28.41
N THR A 200 21.60 18.56 27.22
CA THR A 200 22.88 19.21 26.99
C THR A 200 22.77 20.67 26.49
N LYS A 201 21.59 21.06 25.99
CA LYS A 201 21.34 22.40 25.43
C LYS A 201 20.00 22.96 25.89
N ASP A 202 19.96 24.22 26.24
CA ASP A 202 18.72 24.90 26.63
C ASP A 202 17.69 25.01 25.49
N HIS A 203 18.17 25.15 24.23
CA HIS A 203 17.31 25.23 23.03
C HIS A 203 17.84 24.35 21.91
N PRO A 204 17.51 23.03 21.91
CA PRO A 204 17.94 22.14 20.84
C PRO A 204 17.20 22.46 19.53
N PRO A 205 17.89 22.39 18.38
CA PRO A 205 17.26 22.61 17.08
C PRO A 205 16.24 21.51 16.78
N THR A 206 14.98 21.88 16.49
CA THR A 206 13.89 20.92 16.23
C THR A 206 13.75 20.58 14.76
N PHE A 207 13.94 21.55 13.85
CA PHE A 207 13.74 21.33 12.42
C PHE A 207 14.79 20.41 11.80
N LEU A 208 16.03 20.45 12.28
CA LEU A 208 17.11 19.62 11.73
C LEU A 208 16.84 18.12 11.90
N PRO A 209 16.63 17.58 13.13
CA PRO A 209 16.43 16.15 13.34
C PRO A 209 15.06 15.64 12.85
N PHE A 210 14.01 16.48 12.89
CA PHE A 210 12.66 16.00 12.58
C PHE A 210 12.23 16.20 11.12
N LEU A 211 12.80 17.14 10.40
CA LEU A 211 12.42 17.45 9.04
C LEU A 211 13.55 17.16 8.05
N TRP A 212 14.69 17.83 8.22
CA TRP A 212 15.76 17.78 7.22
C TRP A 212 16.50 16.45 7.18
N LEU A 213 16.76 15.83 8.32
CA LEU A 213 17.48 14.56 8.38
C LEU A 213 16.66 13.41 7.77
N PRO A 214 15.37 13.21 8.10
CA PRO A 214 14.55 12.18 7.47
C PRO A 214 14.32 12.42 5.97
N LEU A 215 14.02 13.67 5.58
CA LEU A 215 13.80 14.01 4.17
C LEU A 215 15.08 13.87 3.35
N GLY A 216 16.21 14.34 3.85
CA GLY A 216 17.51 14.21 3.20
C GLY A 216 17.90 12.73 3.03
N THR A 217 17.77 11.94 4.10
CA THR A 217 18.03 10.49 4.05
C THR A 217 17.13 9.80 3.04
N PHE A 218 15.83 10.11 3.07
CA PHE A 218 14.88 9.56 2.11
C PHE A 218 15.26 9.91 0.65
N ALA A 219 15.55 11.19 0.37
CA ALA A 219 15.89 11.67 -0.98
C ALA A 219 17.17 11.01 -1.49
N VAL A 220 18.22 10.95 -0.67
CA VAL A 220 19.50 10.32 -1.03
C VAL A 220 19.32 8.82 -1.27
N LEU A 221 18.64 8.10 -0.37
CA LEU A 221 18.39 6.67 -0.54
C LEU A 221 17.50 6.40 -1.75
N ALA A 222 16.46 7.22 -1.99
CA ALA A 222 15.62 7.07 -3.16
C ALA A 222 16.43 7.24 -4.46
N ALA A 223 17.27 8.26 -4.54
CA ALA A 223 18.12 8.50 -5.70
C ALA A 223 19.14 7.37 -5.92
N LEU A 224 19.88 6.96 -4.88
CA LEU A 224 20.88 5.89 -4.96
C LEU A 224 20.26 4.53 -5.30
N LEU A 225 19.16 4.16 -4.67
CA LEU A 225 18.51 2.87 -4.92
C LEU A 225 17.85 2.83 -6.29
N HIS A 226 17.30 3.95 -6.75
CA HIS A 226 16.75 4.09 -8.10
C HIS A 226 17.86 3.96 -9.16
N TRP A 227 18.93 4.71 -8.99
CA TRP A 227 20.11 4.65 -9.89
C TRP A 227 20.73 3.26 -9.94
N ARG A 228 20.94 2.64 -8.77
CA ARG A 228 21.47 1.27 -8.68
C ARG A 228 20.55 0.26 -9.37
N TRP A 229 19.24 0.39 -9.21
CA TRP A 229 18.29 -0.47 -9.88
C TRP A 229 18.34 -0.31 -11.40
N GLU A 230 18.34 0.91 -11.90
CA GLU A 230 18.43 1.18 -13.34
C GLU A 230 19.74 0.69 -13.94
N SER A 231 20.85 0.78 -13.21
CA SER A 231 22.13 0.27 -13.69
C SER A 231 22.17 -1.25 -13.86
N GLN A 232 21.35 -1.99 -13.10
CA GLN A 232 21.25 -3.45 -13.17
C GLN A 232 20.27 -3.95 -14.24
N VAL A 233 19.42 -3.09 -14.79
CA VAL A 233 18.48 -3.46 -15.87
C VAL A 233 19.24 -3.49 -17.20
N PRO A 234 19.20 -4.63 -17.95
CA PRO A 234 19.79 -4.70 -19.29
C PRO A 234 19.26 -3.60 -20.20
N ARG A 235 20.14 -3.06 -21.07
CA ARG A 235 19.81 -1.93 -21.95
C ARG A 235 18.61 -2.21 -22.87
N GLU A 236 18.43 -3.47 -23.27
CA GLU A 236 17.32 -3.92 -24.12
C GLU A 236 15.93 -3.73 -23.46
N LEU A 237 15.87 -3.72 -22.13
CA LEU A 237 14.63 -3.53 -21.37
C LEU A 237 14.42 -2.07 -20.91
N ARG A 238 15.33 -1.15 -21.29
CA ARG A 238 15.23 0.28 -20.90
C ARG A 238 14.41 1.11 -21.87
N GLN A 239 14.12 0.58 -23.06
CA GLN A 239 13.28 1.29 -24.04
C GLN A 239 11.81 1.28 -23.57
N PRO A 240 11.11 2.41 -23.74
CA PRO A 240 9.72 2.60 -23.31
C PRO A 240 8.73 1.69 -24.05
#